data_80a3dc291c69c691c8276aa51db465bf
#
_entry.id   80a3dc291c69c691c8276aa51db465bf
#
_cell.length_a   1.000
_cell.length_b   1.000
_cell.length_c   1.000
_cell.angle_alpha   90.00
_cell.angle_beta   90.00
_cell.angle_gamma   90.00
#
_symmetry.space_group_name_H-M   'P 1'
#
loop_
_entity.id
_entity.type
_entity.pdbx_description
1 polymer ?
#
loop_
_entity_poly.entity_id
_entity_poly.type
_entity_poly.pdbx_seq_one_letter_code
_entity_poly.pdbx_strand_id
1 'polypeptide(L)' 'MSRYIATFHTHLSALRTAQALKNAGLQPISGPVPRELSSSCGVCVRFEAER' A
#
# COMPACT_ATOMS: atom_id res chain seq x y z
N MET A 1 6.56 5.72 -15.25
CA MET A 1 5.67 5.36 -14.14
C MET A 1 6.08 4.04 -13.53
N SER A 2 6.22 4.03 -12.22
CA SER A 2 6.56 2.82 -11.49
C SER A 2 5.45 2.47 -10.52
N ARG A 3 5.19 1.18 -10.40
CA ARG A 3 4.20 0.67 -9.47
C ARG A 3 4.89 0.12 -8.23
N TYR A 4 4.35 0.46 -7.09
CA TYR A 4 4.91 0.03 -5.81
C TYR A 4 3.85 -0.66 -4.98
N ILE A 5 4.28 -1.63 -4.19
CA ILE A 5 3.40 -2.32 -3.26
C ILE A 5 4.09 -2.30 -1.90
N ALA A 6 3.38 -1.76 -0.91
CA ALA A 6 3.85 -1.78 0.48
C ALA A 6 2.95 -2.70 1.29
N THR A 7 3.55 -3.60 2.04
CA THR A 7 2.79 -4.54 2.87
C THR A 7 2.89 -4.14 4.34
N PHE A 8 1.80 -4.33 5.07
CA PHE A 8 1.70 -3.94 6.47
C PHE A 8 1.06 -5.03 7.30
N HIS A 9 1.49 -5.13 8.55
CA HIS A 9 0.92 -6.09 9.49
C HIS A 9 -0.36 -5.56 10.16
N THR A 10 -0.51 -4.25 10.22
CA THR A 10 -1.66 -3.63 10.88
C THR A 10 -2.40 -2.71 9.93
N HIS A 11 -3.70 -2.60 10.15
CA HIS A 11 -4.57 -1.70 9.39
C HIS A 11 -4.18 -0.24 9.58
N LEU A 12 -3.78 0.10 10.81
CA LEU A 12 -3.43 1.49 11.14
C LEU A 12 -2.22 1.97 10.35
N SER A 13 -1.19 1.14 10.24
CA SER A 13 0.00 1.48 9.48
C SER A 13 -0.33 1.67 8.00
N ALA A 14 -1.15 0.79 7.45
CA ALA A 14 -1.58 0.89 6.06
C ALA A 14 -2.39 2.17 5.83
N LEU A 15 -3.28 2.49 6.75
CA LEU A 15 -4.11 3.68 6.65
C LEU A 15 -3.28 4.95 6.66
N ARG A 16 -2.31 5.04 7.57
CA ARG A 16 -1.42 6.20 7.66
C ARG A 16 -0.61 6.38 6.38
N THR A 17 -0.07 5.30 5.86
CA THR A 17 0.71 5.35 4.63
C THR A 17 -0.15 5.77 3.46
N ALA A 18 -1.35 5.20 3.34
CA ALA A 18 -2.27 5.56 2.27
C ALA A 18 -2.63 7.05 2.34
N GLN A 19 -2.84 7.57 3.55
CA GLN A 19 -3.16 8.98 3.72
C GLN A 19 -2.01 9.87 3.32
N ALA A 20 -0.78 9.52 3.69
CA ALA A 20 0.40 10.27 3.30
C ALA A 20 0.59 10.29 1.79
N LEU A 21 0.37 9.15 1.14
CA LEU A 21 0.46 9.06 -0.31
C LEU A 21 -0.61 9.90 -1.00
N LYS A 22 -1.81 9.88 -0.46
CA LYS A 22 -2.90 10.69 -1.00
C LYS A 22 -2.58 12.18 -0.88
N ASN A 23 -2.02 12.60 0.24
CA ASN A 23 -1.61 13.98 0.44
C ASN A 23 -0.49 14.39 -0.51
N ALA A 24 0.31 13.44 -0.95
CA ALA A 24 1.39 13.70 -1.91
C ALA A 24 0.89 13.74 -3.36
N GLY A 25 -0.40 13.55 -3.58
CA GLY A 25 -0.98 13.60 -4.91
C GLY A 25 -1.06 12.25 -5.60
N LEU A 26 -0.77 11.17 -4.89
CA LEU A 26 -0.88 9.82 -5.42
C LEU A 26 -2.26 9.24 -5.15
N GLN A 27 -2.59 8.16 -5.83
CA GLN A 27 -3.86 7.48 -5.63
C GLN A 27 -3.60 6.06 -5.10
N PRO A 28 -3.40 5.93 -3.78
CA PRO A 28 -3.14 4.62 -3.21
C PRO A 28 -4.40 3.76 -3.18
N ILE A 29 -4.21 2.47 -3.40
CA ILE A 29 -5.28 1.50 -3.31
C ILE A 29 -4.90 0.48 -2.24
N SER A 30 -5.69 0.39 -1.19
CA SER A 30 -5.47 -0.58 -0.13
C SER A 30 -6.34 -1.82 -0.35
N GLY A 31 -5.82 -2.96 0.08
CA GLY A 31 -6.55 -4.20 -0.06
C GLY A 31 -5.85 -5.35 0.62
N PRO A 32 -6.37 -6.56 0.51
CA PRO A 32 -5.75 -7.74 1.09
C PRO A 32 -4.45 -8.07 0.38
N VAL A 33 -3.48 -8.57 1.14
CA VAL A 33 -2.20 -8.98 0.57
C VAL A 33 -2.39 -10.28 -0.21
N PRO A 34 -1.92 -10.34 -1.47
CA PRO A 34 -1.93 -11.59 -2.21
C PRO A 34 -1.09 -12.65 -1.50
N ARG A 35 -1.56 -13.90 -1.53
CA ARG A 35 -0.83 -15.00 -0.91
C ARG A 35 0.57 -15.18 -1.48
N GLU A 36 0.73 -14.80 -2.73
CA GLU A 36 2.01 -14.90 -3.43
C GLU A 36 3.07 -13.99 -2.83
N LEU A 37 2.66 -12.86 -2.26
CA LEU A 37 3.59 -11.93 -1.65
C LEU A 37 3.88 -12.30 -0.20
N SER A 38 2.84 -12.56 0.58
CA SER A 38 3.00 -12.92 1.98
C SER A 38 1.72 -13.50 2.53
N SER A 39 1.86 -14.57 3.29
CA SER A 39 0.73 -15.17 3.98
C SER A 39 0.53 -14.58 5.38
N SER A 40 1.50 -13.82 5.87
CA SER A 40 1.47 -13.29 7.22
C SER A 40 1.05 -11.83 7.31
N CYS A 41 1.09 -11.09 6.21
CA CYS A 41 0.67 -9.69 6.19
C CYS A 41 -0.83 -9.60 5.93
N GLY A 42 -1.50 -8.67 6.59
CA GLY A 42 -2.94 -8.53 6.47
C GLY A 42 -3.40 -7.51 5.46
N VAL A 43 -2.61 -6.47 5.20
CA VAL A 43 -3.02 -5.36 4.34
C VAL A 43 -1.86 -4.93 3.46
N CYS A 44 -2.16 -4.60 2.21
CA CYS A 44 -1.18 -3.97 1.33
C CYS A 44 -1.74 -2.70 0.73
N VAL A 45 -0.84 -1.79 0.38
CA VAL A 45 -1.18 -0.54 -0.30
C VAL A 45 -0.43 -0.50 -1.61
N ARG A 46 -1.16 -0.33 -2.70
CA ARG A 46 -0.57 -0.20 -4.02
C ARG A 46 -0.68 1.23 -4.49
N PHE A 47 0.38 1.73 -5.10
CA PHE A 47 0.39 3.08 -5.63
C PHE A 47 1.35 3.18 -6.81
N GLU A 48 1.17 4.22 -7.61
CA GLU A 48 2.03 4.50 -8.74
C GLU A 48 2.72 5.85 -8.50
N ALA A 49 4.00 5.90 -8.81
CA ALA A 49 4.78 7.12 -8.69
C ALA A 49 5.61 7.31 -9.95
N GLU A 50 5.81 8.57 -10.32
CA GLU A 50 6.64 8.93 -11.46
C GLU A 50 8.10 8.94 -11.05
N ARG A 51 8.75 7.82 -11.21
CA ARG A 51 10.20 7.73 -11.00
C ARG A 51 10.77 6.54 -11.72
#